data_a89cafa20333f723d0a7bc9463eed014
#
_entry.id   a89cafa20333f723d0a7bc9463eed014
#
_cell.length_a   1.000
_cell.length_b   1.000
_cell.length_c   1.000
_cell.angle_alpha   90.00
_cell.angle_beta   90.00
_cell.angle_gamma   90.00
#
_symmetry.space_group_name_H-M   'P 1'
#
loop_
_entity.id
_entity.type
_entity.pdbx_description
1 polymer ?
#
loop_
_entity_poly.entity_id
_entity_poly.type
_entity_poly.pdbx_seq_one_letter_code
_entity_poly.pdbx_strand_id
1 'polypeptide(L)'
;MQRHHLPRRPLFLAIAALTAGAGWLATAPALAAGGEIRIAHVYSKTGPLEAYGKQTALGFQMGLDYATGGTMMVAGKKLVVIEKDDQGKPDQGKSLLAAAYGDDKVDLAVGPTSSGVALAMLPVAEEYKKILLVEPAVADSITGDKWNKYIFRTGRNSSQDAIANAVALDKAGTTLVTLAQDNAFGKDGVKAFKEAVKKAKVAHEEYLPAATSDFTAAAQRIIDKLKNEPGRKIVWIIWAGGNPFKIADLDFKRHNIEIATGGNILPAMTAYKNFPGMEG
;
A
#
# COMPACT_ATOMS: atom_id res chain seq x y z
N MET A 1 -71.32 -6.53 83.58
CA MET A 1 -71.41 -6.42 82.15
C MET A 1 -70.48 -5.29 81.73
N GLN A 2 -69.27 -5.58 81.29
CA GLN A 2 -68.34 -4.62 80.73
C GLN A 2 -67.77 -5.26 79.42
N ARG A 3 -68.03 -4.55 78.34
CA ARG A 3 -67.52 -4.94 77.02
C ARG A 3 -66.13 -4.35 76.84
N HIS A 4 -65.09 -5.17 76.63
CA HIS A 4 -63.76 -4.76 76.29
C HIS A 4 -63.68 -4.59 74.72
N HIS A 5 -63.42 -3.35 74.30
CA HIS A 5 -63.06 -3.04 72.92
C HIS A 5 -61.59 -3.26 72.77
N LEU A 6 -61.23 -4.17 71.81
CA LEU A 6 -59.87 -4.34 71.29
C LEU A 6 -59.64 -3.35 70.15
N PRO A 7 -58.50 -2.61 70.10
CA PRO A 7 -58.22 -1.70 68.97
C PRO A 7 -57.68 -2.47 67.80
N ARG A 8 -58.33 -2.23 66.68
CA ARG A 8 -57.79 -2.66 65.32
C ARG A 8 -56.58 -1.79 64.99
N ARG A 9 -55.36 -2.36 65.00
CA ARG A 9 -54.16 -1.73 64.43
C ARG A 9 -54.08 -2.11 62.95
N PRO A 10 -53.71 -1.17 62.05
CA PRO A 10 -53.81 -1.36 60.62
C PRO A 10 -52.65 -2.17 60.13
N LEU A 11 -52.99 -3.20 59.37
CA LEU A 11 -52.11 -4.11 58.62
C LEU A 11 -51.63 -3.49 57.27
N PHE A 12 -51.37 -2.18 57.21
CA PHE A 12 -51.04 -1.47 55.99
C PHE A 12 -49.61 -0.99 55.88
N LEU A 13 -48.70 -1.30 56.78
CA LEU A 13 -47.32 -0.80 56.76
C LEU A 13 -46.27 -1.85 56.37
N ALA A 14 -46.66 -3.08 56.03
CA ALA A 14 -45.69 -4.11 55.68
C ALA A 14 -45.58 -4.41 54.16
N ILE A 15 -46.38 -3.81 53.28
CA ILE A 15 -46.37 -4.08 51.87
C ILE A 15 -45.62 -2.99 51.06
N ALA A 16 -45.32 -1.80 51.65
CA ALA A 16 -44.62 -0.73 50.95
C ALA A 16 -43.08 -0.85 50.90
N ALA A 17 -42.48 -1.80 51.64
CA ALA A 17 -41.00 -1.98 51.68
C ALA A 17 -40.44 -3.02 50.73
N LEU A 18 -41.29 -3.81 50.03
CA LEU A 18 -40.81 -4.85 49.08
C LEU A 18 -40.84 -4.39 47.59
N THR A 19 -41.36 -3.21 47.26
CA THR A 19 -41.42 -2.75 45.86
C THR A 19 -40.31 -1.74 45.50
N ALA A 20 -39.50 -1.28 46.48
CA ALA A 20 -38.38 -0.37 46.22
C ALA A 20 -37.04 -1.06 45.92
N GLY A 21 -36.98 -2.42 46.01
CA GLY A 21 -35.76 -3.17 45.77
C GLY A 21 -35.62 -3.79 44.36
N ALA A 22 -36.65 -3.73 43.50
CA ALA A 22 -36.65 -4.41 42.20
C ALA A 22 -36.33 -3.49 40.99
N GLY A 23 -35.95 -2.24 41.24
CA GLY A 23 -35.78 -1.22 40.20
C GLY A 23 -34.34 -0.95 39.75
N TRP A 24 -33.33 -1.62 40.29
CA TRP A 24 -31.92 -1.43 39.93
C TRP A 24 -31.26 -2.76 39.50
N LEU A 25 -31.97 -3.58 38.72
CA LEU A 25 -31.28 -4.41 37.78
C LEU A 25 -30.77 -3.45 36.70
N ALA A 26 -29.53 -3.00 36.87
CA ALA A 26 -28.78 -2.30 35.87
C ALA A 26 -28.94 -3.12 34.58
N THR A 27 -29.66 -2.57 33.61
CA THR A 27 -29.54 -3.01 32.24
C THR A 27 -28.08 -2.74 31.89
N ALA A 28 -27.21 -3.71 32.17
CA ALA A 28 -25.94 -3.78 31.48
C ALA A 28 -26.31 -3.63 30.00
N PRO A 29 -25.70 -2.65 29.27
CA PRO A 29 -25.95 -2.59 27.85
C PRO A 29 -25.64 -4.00 27.34
N ALA A 30 -26.64 -4.68 26.81
CA ALA A 30 -26.39 -5.87 26.05
C ALA A 30 -25.40 -5.43 24.98
N LEU A 31 -24.13 -5.79 25.13
CA LEU A 31 -23.15 -5.74 24.08
C LEU A 31 -23.81 -6.56 22.98
N ALA A 32 -24.47 -5.84 22.05
CA ALA A 32 -25.05 -6.46 20.88
C ALA A 32 -23.97 -7.39 20.35
N ALA A 33 -24.31 -8.66 20.16
CA ALA A 33 -23.37 -9.66 19.65
C ALA A 33 -22.74 -9.05 18.43
N GLY A 34 -21.50 -8.55 18.59
CA GLY A 34 -20.84 -7.70 17.65
C GLY A 34 -20.62 -8.50 16.38
N GLY A 35 -21.19 -8.02 15.27
CA GLY A 35 -20.85 -8.56 13.96
C GLY A 35 -19.35 -8.45 13.68
N GLU A 36 -18.91 -8.98 12.56
CA GLU A 36 -17.54 -8.83 12.07
C GLU A 36 -17.47 -7.64 11.11
N ILE A 37 -16.30 -6.99 11.04
CA ILE A 37 -15.85 -6.19 9.91
C ILE A 37 -14.77 -7.00 9.22
N ARG A 38 -15.05 -7.43 8.00
CA ARG A 38 -14.18 -8.34 7.23
C ARG A 38 -13.36 -7.51 6.24
N ILE A 39 -12.05 -7.68 6.27
CA ILE A 39 -11.09 -6.92 5.46
C ILE A 39 -10.29 -7.92 4.62
N ALA A 40 -10.34 -7.79 3.29
CA ALA A 40 -9.41 -8.52 2.44
C ALA A 40 -8.08 -7.77 2.36
N HIS A 41 -6.96 -8.42 2.65
CA HIS A 41 -5.64 -7.91 2.36
C HIS A 41 -5.09 -8.66 1.15
N VAL A 42 -5.23 -8.04 -0.03
CA VAL A 42 -4.74 -8.58 -1.31
C VAL A 42 -3.38 -7.98 -1.59
N TYR A 43 -2.31 -8.77 -1.57
CA TYR A 43 -0.95 -8.25 -1.70
C TYR A 43 0.00 -9.32 -2.26
N SER A 44 1.19 -8.92 -2.71
CA SER A 44 2.21 -9.84 -3.18
C SER A 44 2.92 -10.50 -2.00
N LYS A 45 2.27 -11.51 -1.40
CA LYS A 45 2.82 -12.30 -0.29
C LYS A 45 4.00 -13.13 -0.75
N THR A 46 4.00 -13.55 -2.01
CA THR A 46 5.08 -14.24 -2.71
C THR A 46 5.40 -13.57 -4.04
N GLY A 47 6.47 -14.00 -4.72
CA GLY A 47 6.87 -13.50 -6.02
C GLY A 47 7.82 -12.30 -5.98
N PRO A 48 8.00 -11.59 -7.11
CA PRO A 48 9.05 -10.56 -7.25
C PRO A 48 8.95 -9.39 -6.28
N LEU A 49 7.75 -9.12 -5.74
CA LEU A 49 7.49 -8.02 -4.81
C LEU A 49 7.30 -8.49 -3.36
N GLU A 50 7.66 -9.73 -3.03
CA GLU A 50 7.49 -10.33 -1.71
C GLU A 50 8.07 -9.46 -0.58
N ALA A 51 9.25 -8.88 -0.78
CA ALA A 51 9.90 -8.04 0.23
C ALA A 51 9.06 -6.80 0.59
N TYR A 52 8.39 -6.20 -0.41
CA TYR A 52 7.45 -5.09 -0.20
C TYR A 52 6.16 -5.58 0.47
N GLY A 53 5.60 -6.69 -0.02
CA GLY A 53 4.39 -7.28 0.52
C GLY A 53 4.52 -7.63 2.01
N LYS A 54 5.64 -8.23 2.41
CA LYS A 54 5.92 -8.55 3.82
C LYS A 54 5.96 -7.30 4.71
N GLN A 55 6.60 -6.22 4.25
CA GLN A 55 6.67 -4.96 5.01
C GLN A 55 5.29 -4.32 5.14
N THR A 56 4.50 -4.31 4.06
CA THR A 56 3.14 -3.77 4.09
C THR A 56 2.24 -4.59 5.02
N ALA A 57 2.32 -5.93 4.97
CA ALA A 57 1.54 -6.79 5.85
C ALA A 57 1.87 -6.57 7.32
N LEU A 58 3.16 -6.45 7.65
CA LEU A 58 3.60 -6.14 9.01
C LEU A 58 3.10 -4.77 9.47
N GLY A 59 3.28 -3.73 8.62
CA GLY A 59 2.82 -2.38 8.93
C GLY A 59 1.30 -2.30 9.09
N PHE A 60 0.54 -3.02 8.26
CA PHE A 60 -0.91 -3.11 8.36
C PHE A 60 -1.35 -3.75 9.67
N GLN A 61 -0.74 -4.89 10.04
CA GLN A 61 -1.01 -5.54 11.33
C GLN A 61 -0.68 -4.62 12.52
N MET A 62 0.49 -3.98 12.52
CA MET A 62 0.88 -3.03 13.56
C MET A 62 -0.11 -1.85 13.67
N GLY A 63 -0.59 -1.36 12.52
CA GLY A 63 -1.61 -0.30 12.47
C GLY A 63 -2.94 -0.73 13.08
N LEU A 64 -3.38 -1.96 12.79
CA LEU A 64 -4.59 -2.52 13.38
C LEU A 64 -4.44 -2.72 14.89
N ASP A 65 -3.31 -3.27 15.35
CA ASP A 65 -3.02 -3.46 16.77
C ASP A 65 -3.00 -2.11 17.52
N TYR A 66 -2.35 -1.10 16.95
CA TYR A 66 -2.34 0.24 17.50
C TYR A 66 -3.73 0.86 17.59
N ALA A 67 -4.49 0.82 16.50
CA ALA A 67 -5.81 1.43 16.42
C ALA A 67 -6.85 0.74 17.34
N THR A 68 -6.65 -0.54 17.65
CA THR A 68 -7.57 -1.33 18.47
C THR A 68 -7.06 -1.60 19.89
N GLY A 69 -5.87 -1.11 20.25
CA GLY A 69 -5.20 -1.47 21.50
C GLY A 69 -4.93 -2.97 21.63
N GLY A 70 -4.67 -3.67 20.50
CA GLY A 70 -4.44 -5.12 20.42
C GLY A 70 -5.69 -5.98 20.51
N THR A 71 -6.89 -5.39 20.65
CA THR A 71 -8.14 -6.14 20.85
C THR A 71 -8.75 -6.66 19.56
N MET A 72 -8.34 -6.11 18.41
CA MET A 72 -8.96 -6.33 17.10
C MET A 72 -10.49 -6.06 17.10
N MET A 73 -10.92 -5.07 17.93
CA MET A 73 -12.32 -4.68 18.06
C MET A 73 -12.49 -3.20 17.72
N VAL A 74 -13.51 -2.86 16.95
CA VAL A 74 -13.91 -1.47 16.63
C VAL A 74 -15.41 -1.35 16.74
N ALA A 75 -15.91 -0.39 17.53
CA ALA A 75 -17.33 -0.13 17.73
C ALA A 75 -18.13 -1.40 18.10
N GLY A 76 -17.57 -2.29 18.92
CA GLY A 76 -18.19 -3.54 19.33
C GLY A 76 -18.15 -4.66 18.28
N LYS A 77 -17.50 -4.45 17.12
CA LYS A 77 -17.35 -5.45 16.06
C LYS A 77 -15.91 -5.96 15.99
N LYS A 78 -15.75 -7.25 15.73
CA LYS A 78 -14.43 -7.87 15.52
C LYS A 78 -13.90 -7.56 14.12
N LEU A 79 -12.65 -7.14 14.04
CA LEU A 79 -11.92 -7.07 12.76
C LEU A 79 -11.41 -8.46 12.37
N VAL A 80 -11.70 -8.87 11.14
CA VAL A 80 -11.24 -10.14 10.56
C VAL A 80 -10.50 -9.84 9.28
N VAL A 81 -9.20 -10.13 9.23
CA VAL A 81 -8.36 -9.96 8.05
C VAL A 81 -8.25 -11.27 7.30
N ILE A 82 -8.53 -11.23 6.00
CA ILE A 82 -8.42 -12.36 5.06
C ILE A 82 -7.30 -12.04 4.08
N GLU A 83 -6.17 -12.70 4.23
CA GLU A 83 -5.03 -12.53 3.34
C GLU A 83 -5.22 -13.26 2.00
N LYS A 84 -4.81 -12.61 0.92
CA LYS A 84 -4.85 -13.16 -0.45
C LYS A 84 -3.56 -12.78 -1.18
N ASP A 85 -2.89 -13.80 -1.74
CA ASP A 85 -1.61 -13.64 -2.43
C ASP A 85 -1.83 -13.40 -3.94
N ASP A 86 -1.58 -12.19 -4.41
CA ASP A 86 -1.69 -11.83 -5.82
C ASP A 86 -0.43 -12.20 -6.66
N GLN A 87 0.67 -12.54 -6.01
CA GLN A 87 1.96 -12.88 -6.65
C GLN A 87 2.48 -11.78 -7.61
N GLY A 88 1.98 -10.56 -7.51
CA GLY A 88 2.25 -9.48 -8.46
C GLY A 88 1.58 -9.64 -9.83
N LYS A 89 0.59 -10.54 -9.95
CA LYS A 89 -0.10 -10.86 -11.21
C LYS A 89 -1.44 -10.13 -11.30
N PRO A 90 -1.65 -9.25 -12.31
CA PRO A 90 -2.90 -8.46 -12.45
C PRO A 90 -4.17 -9.29 -12.49
N ASP A 91 -4.21 -10.38 -13.29
CA ASP A 91 -5.39 -11.22 -13.42
C ASP A 91 -5.72 -11.96 -12.12
N GLN A 92 -4.68 -12.38 -11.38
CA GLN A 92 -4.86 -13.02 -10.09
C GLN A 92 -5.41 -12.04 -9.05
N GLY A 93 -4.83 -10.85 -8.95
CA GLY A 93 -5.34 -9.80 -8.04
C GLY A 93 -6.79 -9.43 -8.33
N LYS A 94 -7.13 -9.27 -9.62
CA LYS A 94 -8.51 -9.04 -10.07
C LYS A 94 -9.47 -10.14 -9.58
N SER A 95 -9.11 -11.41 -9.83
CA SER A 95 -9.93 -12.56 -9.46
C SER A 95 -10.07 -12.71 -7.93
N LEU A 96 -8.98 -12.50 -7.19
CA LEU A 96 -8.97 -12.57 -5.72
C LEU A 96 -9.82 -11.47 -5.09
N LEU A 97 -9.82 -10.24 -5.66
CA LEU A 97 -10.67 -9.16 -5.15
C LEU A 97 -12.15 -9.45 -5.42
N ALA A 98 -12.49 -9.98 -6.62
CA ALA A 98 -13.85 -10.36 -6.95
C ALA A 98 -14.38 -11.44 -5.98
N ALA A 99 -13.57 -12.49 -5.71
CA ALA A 99 -13.90 -13.52 -4.74
C ALA A 99 -14.03 -12.96 -3.32
N ALA A 100 -13.15 -12.04 -2.91
CA ALA A 100 -13.23 -11.39 -1.60
C ALA A 100 -14.56 -10.66 -1.41
N TYR A 101 -14.99 -9.87 -2.39
CA TYR A 101 -16.25 -9.14 -2.31
C TYR A 101 -17.47 -10.03 -2.50
N GLY A 102 -17.39 -10.99 -3.45
CA GLY A 102 -18.52 -11.85 -3.84
C GLY A 102 -18.73 -13.03 -2.90
N ASP A 103 -17.68 -13.80 -2.60
CA ASP A 103 -17.76 -15.05 -1.84
C ASP A 103 -17.47 -14.83 -0.36
N ASP A 104 -16.34 -14.22 -0.03
CA ASP A 104 -15.94 -13.97 1.37
C ASP A 104 -16.76 -12.86 2.04
N LYS A 105 -17.52 -12.06 1.27
CA LYS A 105 -18.38 -10.98 1.75
C LYS A 105 -17.62 -9.94 2.59
N VAL A 106 -16.38 -9.63 2.22
CA VAL A 106 -15.61 -8.59 2.93
C VAL A 106 -16.27 -7.22 2.78
N ASP A 107 -16.12 -6.38 3.79
CA ASP A 107 -16.66 -5.01 3.80
C ASP A 107 -15.80 -4.06 2.97
N LEU A 108 -14.48 -4.25 3.02
CA LEU A 108 -13.49 -3.50 2.26
C LEU A 108 -12.25 -4.34 1.96
N ALA A 109 -11.41 -3.85 1.05
CA ALA A 109 -10.13 -4.45 0.75
C ALA A 109 -8.98 -3.45 0.90
N VAL A 110 -7.79 -3.95 1.25
CA VAL A 110 -6.53 -3.22 1.35
C VAL A 110 -5.50 -3.88 0.42
N GLY A 111 -4.66 -3.08 -0.19
CA GLY A 111 -3.65 -3.53 -1.17
C GLY A 111 -3.90 -2.88 -2.54
N PRO A 112 -3.27 -3.36 -3.61
CA PRO A 112 -2.21 -4.37 -3.67
C PRO A 112 -0.80 -3.75 -3.64
N THR A 113 0.24 -4.62 -3.70
CA THR A 113 1.64 -4.19 -3.77
C THR A 113 2.00 -3.62 -5.14
N SER A 114 1.55 -4.25 -6.21
CA SER A 114 1.87 -3.89 -7.60
C SER A 114 0.90 -2.87 -8.17
N SER A 115 1.41 -1.81 -8.83
CA SER A 115 0.57 -0.84 -9.54
C SER A 115 -0.23 -1.46 -10.69
N GLY A 116 0.35 -2.45 -11.42
CA GLY A 116 -0.36 -3.17 -12.46
C GLY A 116 -1.53 -3.99 -11.90
N VAL A 117 -1.34 -4.61 -10.75
CA VAL A 117 -2.40 -5.32 -10.02
C VAL A 117 -3.48 -4.33 -9.56
N ALA A 118 -3.07 -3.18 -8.99
CA ALA A 118 -4.02 -2.15 -8.57
C ALA A 118 -4.94 -1.73 -9.71
N LEU A 119 -4.38 -1.39 -10.88
CA LEU A 119 -5.17 -0.98 -12.04
C LEU A 119 -6.17 -2.06 -12.49
N ALA A 120 -5.81 -3.34 -12.41
CA ALA A 120 -6.72 -4.45 -12.72
C ALA A 120 -7.84 -4.61 -11.67
N MET A 121 -7.61 -4.18 -10.42
CA MET A 121 -8.57 -4.27 -9.31
C MET A 121 -9.56 -3.09 -9.28
N LEU A 122 -9.21 -1.91 -9.84
CA LEU A 122 -10.07 -0.72 -9.77
C LEU A 122 -11.50 -0.95 -10.32
N PRO A 123 -11.69 -1.58 -11.51
CA PRO A 123 -13.03 -1.86 -12.03
C PRO A 123 -13.83 -2.81 -11.14
N VAL A 124 -13.17 -3.76 -10.47
CA VAL A 124 -13.82 -4.71 -9.56
C VAL A 124 -14.41 -3.99 -8.35
N ALA A 125 -13.65 -3.05 -7.75
CA ALA A 125 -14.14 -2.25 -6.64
C ALA A 125 -15.38 -1.43 -7.03
N GLU A 126 -15.41 -0.90 -8.24
CA GLU A 126 -16.56 -0.18 -8.79
C GLU A 126 -17.77 -1.10 -9.04
N GLU A 127 -17.55 -2.25 -9.63
CA GLU A 127 -18.58 -3.26 -9.91
C GLU A 127 -19.29 -3.70 -8.62
N TYR A 128 -18.51 -4.04 -7.57
CA TYR A 128 -19.05 -4.46 -6.29
C TYR A 128 -19.46 -3.30 -5.37
N LYS A 129 -19.18 -2.05 -5.76
CA LYS A 129 -19.46 -0.83 -4.98
C LYS A 129 -18.87 -0.91 -3.57
N LYS A 130 -17.65 -1.43 -3.45
CA LYS A 130 -16.92 -1.60 -2.20
C LYS A 130 -15.57 -0.90 -2.24
N ILE A 131 -15.14 -0.41 -1.09
CA ILE A 131 -13.88 0.35 -0.95
C ILE A 131 -12.67 -0.55 -1.19
N LEU A 132 -11.78 -0.10 -2.06
CA LEU A 132 -10.41 -0.58 -2.16
C LEU A 132 -9.48 0.53 -1.67
N LEU A 133 -8.80 0.28 -0.56
CA LEU A 133 -7.77 1.14 0.00
C LEU A 133 -6.41 0.70 -0.56
N VAL A 134 -5.87 1.48 -1.48
CA VAL A 134 -4.63 1.13 -2.18
C VAL A 134 -3.41 1.46 -1.32
N GLU A 135 -2.59 0.43 -1.06
CA GLU A 135 -1.34 0.48 -0.33
C GLU A 135 -0.50 -0.77 -0.68
N PRO A 136 0.77 -0.68 -1.07
CA PRO A 136 1.60 0.50 -1.32
C PRO A 136 1.77 0.87 -2.82
N ALA A 137 0.91 0.41 -3.72
CA ALA A 137 1.02 0.68 -5.15
C ALA A 137 1.01 2.20 -5.44
N VAL A 138 1.95 2.69 -6.27
CA VAL A 138 2.25 4.13 -6.36
C VAL A 138 1.90 4.79 -7.69
N ALA A 139 1.55 4.06 -8.77
CA ALA A 139 1.25 4.68 -10.06
C ALA A 139 0.24 5.83 -9.93
N ASP A 140 0.50 6.95 -10.57
CA ASP A 140 -0.34 8.15 -10.50
C ASP A 140 -1.73 7.90 -11.07
N SER A 141 -1.82 7.08 -12.12
CA SER A 141 -3.07 6.70 -12.78
C SER A 141 -4.10 6.06 -11.84
N ILE A 142 -3.68 5.44 -10.73
CA ILE A 142 -4.58 4.79 -9.75
C ILE A 142 -5.58 5.79 -9.15
N THR A 143 -5.13 6.98 -8.80
CA THR A 143 -5.98 8.06 -8.26
C THR A 143 -6.06 9.26 -9.21
N GLY A 144 -5.56 9.10 -10.45
CA GLY A 144 -5.66 10.03 -11.57
C GLY A 144 -6.74 9.60 -12.55
N ASP A 145 -6.34 9.35 -13.80
CA ASP A 145 -7.25 9.07 -14.93
C ASP A 145 -8.01 7.75 -14.84
N LYS A 146 -7.58 6.81 -13.99
CA LYS A 146 -8.24 5.52 -13.74
C LYS A 146 -9.06 5.48 -12.45
N TRP A 147 -9.08 6.58 -11.69
CA TRP A 147 -9.78 6.65 -10.42
C TRP A 147 -11.30 6.47 -10.56
N ASN A 148 -11.89 5.83 -9.58
CA ASN A 148 -13.32 5.85 -9.34
C ASN A 148 -13.60 6.10 -7.85
N LYS A 149 -14.85 6.41 -7.49
CA LYS A 149 -15.24 6.84 -6.13
C LYS A 149 -15.06 5.81 -5.02
N TYR A 150 -14.73 4.57 -5.35
CA TYR A 150 -14.49 3.50 -4.38
C TYR A 150 -13.00 3.31 -4.07
N ILE A 151 -12.13 4.08 -4.72
CA ILE A 151 -10.68 3.96 -4.61
C ILE A 151 -10.13 5.06 -3.71
N PHE A 152 -9.36 4.66 -2.71
CA PHE A 152 -8.60 5.53 -1.82
C PHE A 152 -7.16 5.06 -1.78
N ARG A 153 -6.22 5.96 -1.51
CA ARG A 153 -4.81 5.65 -1.33
C ARG A 153 -4.28 6.32 -0.08
N THR A 154 -3.52 5.58 0.73
CA THR A 154 -2.90 6.09 1.96
C THR A 154 -1.43 6.44 1.76
N GLY A 155 -0.76 5.78 0.83
CA GLY A 155 0.66 5.96 0.55
C GLY A 155 0.95 7.09 -0.45
N ARG A 156 2.24 7.25 -0.73
CA ARG A 156 2.76 8.18 -1.74
C ARG A 156 2.35 7.76 -3.16
N ASN A 157 2.63 8.65 -4.13
CA ASN A 157 2.44 8.38 -5.54
C ASN A 157 3.73 8.61 -6.36
N SER A 158 3.72 8.21 -7.64
CA SER A 158 4.87 8.35 -8.53
C SER A 158 5.34 9.78 -8.71
N SER A 159 4.43 10.75 -8.74
CA SER A 159 4.78 12.19 -8.84
C SER A 159 5.55 12.66 -7.62
N GLN A 160 5.20 12.23 -6.42
CA GLN A 160 5.93 12.58 -5.19
C GLN A 160 7.35 12.00 -5.20
N ASP A 161 7.50 10.73 -5.59
CA ASP A 161 8.82 10.09 -5.73
C ASP A 161 9.65 10.81 -6.81
N ALA A 162 9.05 11.13 -7.95
CA ALA A 162 9.71 11.80 -9.06
C ALA A 162 10.19 13.21 -8.69
N ILE A 163 9.37 14.01 -8.00
CA ILE A 163 9.73 15.35 -7.53
C ILE A 163 10.90 15.25 -6.54
N ALA A 164 10.86 14.33 -5.59
CA ALA A 164 11.93 14.14 -4.63
C ALA A 164 13.27 13.82 -5.33
N ASN A 165 13.24 12.90 -6.31
CA ASN A 165 14.43 12.57 -7.10
C ASN A 165 14.91 13.74 -7.98
N ALA A 166 13.99 14.48 -8.60
CA ALA A 166 14.34 15.62 -9.44
C ALA A 166 15.08 16.72 -8.63
N VAL A 167 14.75 16.94 -7.37
CA VAL A 167 15.47 17.90 -6.50
C VAL A 167 16.99 17.61 -6.49
N ALA A 168 17.39 16.36 -6.46
CA ALA A 168 18.79 15.95 -6.44
C ALA A 168 19.43 15.92 -7.85
N LEU A 169 18.67 15.52 -8.86
CA LEU A 169 19.18 15.17 -10.19
C LEU A 169 19.03 16.29 -11.24
N ASP A 170 18.06 17.22 -11.08
CA ASP A 170 17.74 18.27 -12.05
C ASP A 170 18.72 19.44 -11.96
N LYS A 171 19.92 19.25 -12.49
CA LYS A 171 20.97 20.29 -12.54
C LYS A 171 21.33 20.61 -13.98
N ALA A 172 21.58 21.90 -14.27
CA ALA A 172 22.07 22.34 -15.56
C ALA A 172 23.40 21.62 -15.93
N GLY A 173 23.54 21.22 -17.20
CA GLY A 173 24.70 20.45 -17.66
C GLY A 173 24.63 18.96 -17.31
N THR A 174 23.49 18.47 -16.81
CA THR A 174 23.25 17.03 -16.58
C THR A 174 22.44 16.45 -17.74
N THR A 175 22.88 15.29 -18.24
CA THR A 175 22.13 14.45 -19.17
C THR A 175 21.67 13.17 -18.47
N LEU A 176 20.39 12.90 -18.53
CA LEU A 176 19.71 11.79 -17.87
C LEU A 176 19.21 10.77 -18.92
N VAL A 177 19.31 9.51 -18.57
CA VAL A 177 18.57 8.41 -19.20
C VAL A 177 17.75 7.73 -18.10
N THR A 178 16.51 7.37 -18.37
CA THR A 178 15.71 6.56 -17.45
C THR A 178 15.76 5.09 -17.84
N LEU A 179 15.88 4.21 -16.85
CA LEU A 179 15.69 2.77 -17.00
C LEU A 179 14.54 2.31 -16.11
N ALA A 180 13.47 1.84 -16.71
CA ALA A 180 12.25 1.53 -15.99
C ALA A 180 11.68 0.15 -16.34
N GLN A 181 10.88 -0.41 -15.44
CA GLN A 181 10.05 -1.56 -15.77
C GLN A 181 8.96 -1.17 -16.77
N ASP A 182 8.74 -2.02 -17.77
CA ASP A 182 7.67 -1.86 -18.77
C ASP A 182 6.31 -2.27 -18.17
N ASN A 183 5.85 -1.48 -17.22
CA ASN A 183 4.55 -1.64 -16.54
C ASN A 183 4.04 -0.27 -16.05
N ALA A 184 2.86 -0.23 -15.42
CA ALA A 184 2.25 1.00 -14.94
C ALA A 184 3.14 1.78 -13.96
N PHE A 185 3.82 1.08 -13.04
CA PHE A 185 4.74 1.73 -12.09
C PHE A 185 5.88 2.46 -12.81
N GLY A 186 6.56 1.78 -13.75
CA GLY A 186 7.68 2.37 -14.47
C GLY A 186 7.23 3.51 -15.40
N LYS A 187 6.14 3.33 -16.14
CA LYS A 187 5.62 4.33 -17.09
C LYS A 187 5.17 5.62 -16.37
N ASP A 188 4.37 5.49 -15.33
CA ASP A 188 3.91 6.66 -14.55
C ASP A 188 5.08 7.35 -13.85
N GLY A 189 6.04 6.58 -13.33
CA GLY A 189 7.25 7.10 -12.71
C GLY A 189 8.12 7.91 -13.67
N VAL A 190 8.40 7.38 -14.87
CA VAL A 190 9.16 8.09 -15.91
C VAL A 190 8.44 9.35 -16.37
N LYS A 191 7.13 9.25 -16.61
CA LYS A 191 6.31 10.41 -17.00
C LYS A 191 6.42 11.52 -15.95
N ALA A 192 6.17 11.19 -14.68
CA ALA A 192 6.22 12.14 -13.59
C ALA A 192 7.62 12.77 -13.41
N PHE A 193 8.68 11.96 -13.58
CA PHE A 193 10.06 12.46 -13.52
C PHE A 193 10.38 13.45 -14.64
N LYS A 194 9.99 13.16 -15.87
CA LYS A 194 10.16 14.09 -17.00
C LYS A 194 9.40 15.38 -16.79
N GLU A 195 8.23 15.33 -16.19
CA GLU A 195 7.46 16.52 -15.85
C GLU A 195 8.10 17.32 -14.71
N ALA A 196 8.80 16.69 -13.78
CA ALA A 196 9.49 17.33 -12.67
C ALA A 196 10.84 17.96 -13.08
N VAL A 197 11.57 17.35 -14.01
CA VAL A 197 12.87 17.81 -14.50
C VAL A 197 12.71 19.04 -15.41
N LYS A 198 13.45 20.12 -15.13
CA LYS A 198 13.37 21.41 -15.88
C LYS A 198 14.71 21.90 -16.42
N LYS A 199 15.83 21.49 -15.84
CA LYS A 199 17.19 21.99 -16.15
C LYS A 199 18.06 20.93 -16.81
N ALA A 200 17.91 19.67 -16.40
CA ALA A 200 18.65 18.57 -16.99
C ALA A 200 17.96 18.09 -18.27
N LYS A 201 18.75 17.49 -19.17
CA LYS A 201 18.26 16.91 -20.42
C LYS A 201 17.91 15.44 -20.20
N VAL A 202 16.66 15.02 -20.40
CA VAL A 202 16.29 13.61 -20.49
C VAL A 202 16.48 13.15 -21.94
N ALA A 203 17.56 12.40 -22.21
CA ALA A 203 18.00 12.06 -23.57
C ALA A 203 17.37 10.78 -24.09
N HIS A 204 16.99 9.83 -23.21
CA HIS A 204 16.43 8.55 -23.61
C HIS A 204 15.63 7.91 -22.46
N GLU A 205 14.65 7.10 -22.84
CA GLU A 205 13.86 6.28 -21.94
C GLU A 205 14.02 4.82 -22.35
N GLU A 206 14.52 3.99 -21.46
CA GLU A 206 14.67 2.55 -21.64
C GLU A 206 13.65 1.81 -20.79
N TYR A 207 12.84 0.97 -21.42
CA TYR A 207 11.85 0.15 -20.74
C TYR A 207 12.14 -1.33 -20.94
N LEU A 208 12.14 -2.11 -19.88
CA LEU A 208 12.37 -3.55 -19.91
C LEU A 208 11.28 -4.31 -19.13
N PRO A 209 10.94 -5.52 -19.57
CA PRO A 209 10.05 -6.39 -18.81
C PRO A 209 10.52 -6.59 -17.37
N ALA A 210 9.60 -6.63 -16.42
CA ALA A 210 9.93 -6.81 -14.99
C ALA A 210 10.71 -8.10 -14.69
N ALA A 211 10.59 -9.13 -15.55
CA ALA A 211 11.29 -10.41 -15.44
C ALA A 211 12.70 -10.40 -16.09
N THR A 212 13.17 -9.25 -16.61
CA THR A 212 14.49 -9.14 -17.23
C THR A 212 15.59 -9.53 -16.23
N SER A 213 16.46 -10.43 -16.63
CA SER A 213 17.61 -10.89 -15.87
C SER A 213 18.97 -10.53 -16.49
N ASP A 214 18.97 -10.19 -17.79
CA ASP A 214 20.14 -9.72 -18.52
C ASP A 214 19.91 -8.28 -19.02
N PHE A 215 20.72 -7.37 -18.51
CA PHE A 215 20.65 -5.93 -18.82
C PHE A 215 21.73 -5.48 -19.80
N THR A 216 22.56 -6.40 -20.33
CA THR A 216 23.74 -6.06 -21.15
C THR A 216 23.38 -5.23 -22.38
N ALA A 217 22.36 -5.67 -23.15
CA ALA A 217 21.94 -4.93 -24.34
C ALA A 217 21.34 -3.57 -24.03
N ALA A 218 20.58 -3.45 -22.94
CA ALA A 218 20.03 -2.17 -22.48
C ALA A 218 21.13 -1.22 -22.00
N ALA A 219 22.09 -1.73 -21.22
CA ALA A 219 23.24 -0.96 -20.77
C ALA A 219 24.06 -0.42 -21.95
N GLN A 220 24.28 -1.23 -22.99
CA GLN A 220 25.00 -0.76 -24.17
C GLN A 220 24.24 0.38 -24.86
N ARG A 221 22.90 0.28 -25.03
CA ARG A 221 22.10 1.38 -25.60
C ARG A 221 22.18 2.65 -24.75
N ILE A 222 22.14 2.51 -23.44
CA ILE A 222 22.26 3.63 -22.51
C ILE A 222 23.66 4.29 -22.61
N ILE A 223 24.72 3.48 -22.62
CA ILE A 223 26.10 3.96 -22.80
C ILE A 223 26.23 4.71 -24.12
N ASP A 224 25.72 4.14 -25.21
CA ASP A 224 25.79 4.78 -26.55
C ASP A 224 25.06 6.14 -26.59
N LYS A 225 24.01 6.32 -25.80
CA LYS A 225 23.30 7.60 -25.67
C LYS A 225 24.06 8.62 -24.82
N LEU A 226 24.80 8.17 -23.80
CA LEU A 226 25.41 9.06 -22.82
C LEU A 226 26.92 9.29 -23.04
N LYS A 227 27.67 8.35 -23.64
CA LYS A 227 29.15 8.38 -23.68
C LYS A 227 29.73 9.69 -24.23
N ASN A 228 29.08 10.30 -25.22
CA ASN A 228 29.52 11.52 -25.90
C ASN A 228 28.83 12.79 -25.38
N GLU A 229 27.89 12.69 -24.45
CA GLU A 229 27.22 13.84 -23.85
C GLU A 229 28.21 14.58 -22.93
N PRO A 230 28.25 15.92 -22.98
CA PRO A 230 29.08 16.72 -22.08
C PRO A 230 28.50 16.76 -20.68
N GLY A 231 29.36 17.03 -19.70
CA GLY A 231 28.97 17.27 -18.32
C GLY A 231 28.59 15.99 -17.56
N ARG A 232 27.68 16.13 -16.61
CA ARG A 232 27.24 15.04 -15.73
C ARG A 232 26.27 14.10 -16.47
N LYS A 233 26.46 12.82 -16.34
CA LYS A 233 25.68 11.78 -17.03
C LYS A 233 25.12 10.80 -16.00
N ILE A 234 23.78 10.58 -16.04
CA ILE A 234 23.11 9.78 -15.02
C ILE A 234 22.13 8.81 -15.69
N VAL A 235 22.14 7.54 -15.22
CA VAL A 235 21.05 6.61 -15.41
C VAL A 235 20.18 6.62 -14.16
N TRP A 236 18.93 7.06 -14.29
CA TRP A 236 17.96 6.99 -13.21
C TRP A 236 17.10 5.72 -13.35
N ILE A 237 17.12 4.86 -12.32
CA ILE A 237 16.50 3.54 -12.34
C ILE A 237 15.19 3.58 -11.57
N ILE A 238 14.09 3.19 -12.24
CA ILE A 238 12.73 3.03 -11.69
C ILE A 238 12.38 1.54 -11.73
N TRP A 239 12.76 0.84 -10.69
CA TRP A 239 12.62 -0.61 -10.64
C TRP A 239 12.19 -1.08 -9.25
N ALA A 240 11.19 -1.98 -9.20
CA ALA A 240 10.77 -2.66 -7.98
C ALA A 240 11.11 -4.16 -8.09
N GLY A 241 11.71 -4.71 -7.01
CA GLY A 241 12.22 -6.10 -6.99
C GLY A 241 13.73 -6.18 -7.21
N GLY A 242 14.29 -7.38 -7.15
CA GLY A 242 15.73 -7.60 -6.91
C GLY A 242 16.71 -7.49 -8.07
N ASN A 243 16.27 -7.25 -9.31
CA ASN A 243 17.14 -7.44 -10.49
C ASN A 243 18.00 -6.24 -10.93
N PRO A 244 17.71 -4.95 -10.62
CA PRO A 244 18.50 -3.85 -11.18
C PRO A 244 19.92 -3.77 -10.61
N PHE A 245 20.24 -4.48 -9.55
CA PHE A 245 21.59 -4.52 -8.97
C PHE A 245 22.63 -5.05 -9.96
N LYS A 246 22.27 -5.95 -10.86
CA LYS A 246 23.16 -6.47 -11.88
C LYS A 246 23.60 -5.41 -12.89
N ILE A 247 22.91 -4.30 -13.00
CA ILE A 247 23.31 -3.21 -13.89
C ILE A 247 24.57 -2.48 -13.38
N ALA A 248 24.82 -2.51 -12.06
CA ALA A 248 26.03 -1.93 -11.48
C ALA A 248 27.33 -2.65 -11.95
N ASP A 249 27.21 -3.92 -12.36
CA ASP A 249 28.32 -4.71 -12.90
C ASP A 249 28.65 -4.35 -14.37
N LEU A 250 27.79 -3.53 -14.99
CA LEU A 250 27.93 -3.13 -16.39
C LEU A 250 28.64 -1.77 -16.43
N ASP A 251 29.80 -1.73 -16.85
CA ASP A 251 30.86 -0.78 -17.17
C ASP A 251 30.51 0.76 -17.28
N PHE A 252 29.42 1.21 -16.65
CA PHE A 252 28.99 2.63 -16.65
C PHE A 252 30.07 3.58 -16.14
N LYS A 253 30.84 3.14 -15.13
CA LYS A 253 31.91 3.92 -14.52
C LYS A 253 33.01 4.34 -15.49
N ARG A 254 33.38 3.46 -16.47
CA ARG A 254 34.38 3.76 -17.49
C ARG A 254 33.92 4.90 -18.43
N HIS A 255 32.62 5.13 -18.53
CA HIS A 255 32.03 6.19 -19.35
C HIS A 255 31.65 7.44 -18.52
N ASN A 256 32.05 7.51 -17.25
CA ASN A 256 31.65 8.56 -16.31
C ASN A 256 30.13 8.71 -16.21
N ILE A 257 29.40 7.58 -16.19
CA ILE A 257 27.95 7.52 -16.04
C ILE A 257 27.65 7.10 -14.58
N GLU A 258 26.92 7.95 -13.87
CA GLU A 258 26.42 7.70 -12.53
C GLU A 258 25.13 6.90 -12.58
N ILE A 259 24.89 6.06 -11.58
CA ILE A 259 23.63 5.35 -11.39
C ILE A 259 22.89 6.01 -10.22
N ALA A 260 21.64 6.41 -10.43
CA ALA A 260 20.76 6.90 -9.39
C ALA A 260 19.51 6.02 -9.31
N THR A 261 19.04 5.77 -8.11
CA THR A 261 17.83 4.99 -7.84
C THR A 261 16.89 5.81 -6.96
N GLY A 262 15.62 5.45 -6.94
CA GLY A 262 14.63 6.10 -6.10
C GLY A 262 13.64 5.11 -5.49
N GLY A 263 12.94 5.53 -4.43
CA GLY A 263 11.87 4.74 -3.83
C GLY A 263 12.35 3.48 -3.11
N ASN A 264 13.49 3.52 -2.44
CA ASN A 264 14.14 2.34 -1.87
C ASN A 264 13.50 1.92 -0.54
N ILE A 265 13.19 0.64 -0.43
CA ILE A 265 12.83 -0.01 0.83
C ILE A 265 14.09 -0.48 1.56
N LEU A 266 14.01 -0.62 2.89
CA LEU A 266 15.16 -1.02 3.71
C LEU A 266 15.91 -2.28 3.23
N PRO A 267 15.26 -3.37 2.79
CA PRO A 267 15.97 -4.51 2.21
C PRO A 267 16.75 -4.17 0.94
N ALA A 268 16.24 -3.30 0.08
CA ALA A 268 16.95 -2.83 -1.11
C ALA A 268 18.19 -1.98 -0.72
N MET A 269 18.03 -1.05 0.22
CA MET A 269 19.15 -0.25 0.74
C MET A 269 20.26 -1.10 1.34
N THR A 270 19.92 -2.19 2.00
CA THR A 270 20.91 -3.14 2.53
C THR A 270 21.66 -3.84 1.41
N ALA A 271 20.98 -4.20 0.33
CA ALA A 271 21.62 -4.79 -0.85
C ALA A 271 22.53 -3.79 -1.57
N TYR A 272 22.19 -2.50 -1.63
CA TYR A 272 23.02 -1.46 -2.26
C TYR A 272 24.41 -1.30 -1.62
N LYS A 273 24.56 -1.61 -0.34
CA LYS A 273 25.89 -1.60 0.32
C LYS A 273 26.92 -2.50 -0.35
N ASN A 274 26.45 -3.52 -1.09
CA ASN A 274 27.30 -4.45 -1.81
C ASN A 274 27.66 -3.97 -3.23
N PHE A 275 27.10 -2.83 -3.67
CA PHE A 275 27.30 -2.25 -5.01
C PHE A 275 27.77 -0.81 -4.89
N PRO A 276 29.10 -0.57 -4.73
CA PRO A 276 29.64 0.78 -4.61
C PRO A 276 29.27 1.66 -5.80
N GLY A 277 28.74 2.86 -5.54
CA GLY A 277 28.30 3.80 -6.55
C GLY A 277 26.80 3.74 -6.90
N MET A 278 26.03 2.90 -6.21
CA MET A 278 24.58 3.01 -6.17
C MET A 278 24.20 3.78 -4.90
N GLU A 279 23.97 5.07 -5.07
CA GLU A 279 23.44 5.92 -4.02
C GLU A 279 21.92 6.05 -4.20
N GLY A 280 21.18 5.81 -3.13
CA GLY A 280 19.72 5.91 -3.10
C GLY A 280 19.27 7.17 -2.41
#